data_08e450699303dc737a612d7c63dc997f
#
_entry.id   08e450699303dc737a612d7c63dc997f
#
_cell.length_a   1.000
_cell.length_b   1.000
_cell.length_c   1.000
_cell.angle_alpha   90.00
_cell.angle_beta   90.00
_cell.angle_gamma   90.00
#
_symmetry.space_group_name_H-M   'P 1'
#
loop_
_entity.id
_entity.type
_entity.pdbx_description
1 polymer ?
#
loop_
_entity_poly.entity_id
_entity_poly.type
_entity_poly.pdbx_seq_one_letter_code
_entity_poly.pdbx_strand_id
1 'polypeptide(L)'
;MKTIEGKVLNGFGKLVGSGIVLDDDGVLVELCPVSDDIHGWITPGLIDIHCHGGGGASFPDDPNDAGIETAIRTHQKCGTSGMLASLVSMVDPVPAIEALVPWCEKGELLGIHLEGPYISPHKCGAQNPAAVRNPDMEELRAWLEAGRGWIRTMTIAPEVENAQEAAELLLEFGAVPSWGHTSALGAQALERLRATAESGSARSFGRPAQTATHLFNAMPPLAHREPGPVREFIQAARRGECVVELVADAVHLHPDLVSDVTEYVGASPAGELGVVFVTDAMAGAGMADGDYELGGLPVTIVDGVARLTEGGAIAGGTARLSDEIKRMVTCGATTMEQAVRACVAAPAAALGIDSSACGVTIEWTVGERPSFIHFTDELDVAEVWREGETIR
;
A
#
# COMPACT_ATOMS: atom_id res chain seq x y z
N MET A 1 18.12 3.12 -29.53
CA MET A 1 17.00 3.98 -29.05
C MET A 1 15.67 3.28 -29.27
N LYS A 2 14.77 3.26 -28.28
CA LYS A 2 13.41 2.69 -28.35
C LYS A 2 12.40 3.79 -28.04
N THR A 3 11.40 3.98 -28.90
CA THR A 3 10.25 4.84 -28.62
C THR A 3 9.09 3.98 -28.19
N ILE A 4 8.42 4.35 -27.09
CA ILE A 4 7.21 3.73 -26.61
C ILE A 4 6.14 4.80 -26.61
N GLU A 5 5.07 4.57 -27.37
CA GLU A 5 3.95 5.50 -27.51
C GLU A 5 2.85 5.18 -26.51
N GLY A 6 2.20 6.20 -25.96
CA GLY A 6 1.14 6.10 -24.97
C GLY A 6 0.93 7.43 -24.27
N LYS A 7 -0.24 7.65 -23.66
CA LYS A 7 -0.51 8.81 -22.81
C LYS A 7 0.36 8.72 -21.56
N VAL A 8 1.38 9.59 -21.46
CA VAL A 8 2.35 9.57 -20.35
C VAL A 8 1.82 10.37 -19.18
N LEU A 9 1.53 9.67 -18.07
CA LEU A 9 1.19 10.31 -16.79
C LEU A 9 2.43 10.37 -15.90
N ASN A 10 2.59 11.46 -15.12
CA ASN A 10 3.51 11.43 -13.99
C ASN A 10 2.84 10.80 -12.74
N GLY A 11 3.56 10.66 -11.64
CA GLY A 11 3.06 10.04 -10.42
C GLY A 11 1.88 10.76 -9.77
N PHE A 12 1.69 12.04 -10.08
CA PHE A 12 0.51 12.81 -9.64
C PHE A 12 -0.71 12.65 -10.56
N GLY A 13 -0.63 11.76 -11.57
CA GLY A 13 -1.69 11.55 -12.55
C GLY A 13 -1.82 12.68 -13.57
N LYS A 14 -0.81 13.51 -13.75
CA LYS A 14 -0.83 14.59 -14.72
C LYS A 14 -0.30 14.11 -16.08
N LEU A 15 -1.04 14.38 -17.15
CA LEU A 15 -0.59 14.11 -18.52
C LEU A 15 0.59 15.02 -18.88
N VAL A 16 1.73 14.41 -19.23
CA VAL A 16 3.00 15.12 -19.50
C VAL A 16 3.60 14.82 -20.86
N GLY A 17 3.05 13.84 -21.60
CA GLY A 17 3.57 13.48 -22.93
C GLY A 17 2.67 12.47 -23.64
N SER A 18 3.06 12.10 -24.87
CA SER A 18 2.41 11.09 -25.71
C SER A 18 3.35 9.94 -26.09
N GLY A 19 4.42 9.78 -25.34
CA GLY A 19 5.42 8.73 -25.51
C GLY A 19 6.71 9.08 -24.80
N ILE A 20 7.56 8.09 -24.68
CA ILE A 20 8.92 8.21 -24.11
C ILE A 20 9.94 7.66 -25.09
N VAL A 21 11.12 8.25 -25.13
CA VAL A 21 12.26 7.76 -25.88
C VAL A 21 13.34 7.31 -24.91
N LEU A 22 13.73 6.05 -25.00
CA LEU A 22 14.81 5.45 -24.22
C LEU A 22 16.03 5.18 -25.11
N ASP A 23 17.22 5.33 -24.57
CA ASP A 23 18.43 4.85 -25.22
C ASP A 23 18.62 3.33 -25.06
N ASP A 24 19.76 2.81 -25.53
CA ASP A 24 20.06 1.38 -25.49
C ASP A 24 20.38 0.88 -24.06
N ASP A 25 20.64 1.80 -23.13
CA ASP A 25 20.88 1.54 -21.70
C ASP A 25 19.62 1.75 -20.84
N GLY A 26 18.46 2.04 -21.47
CA GLY A 26 17.19 2.28 -20.80
C GLY A 26 17.08 3.64 -20.12
N VAL A 27 17.95 4.60 -20.48
CA VAL A 27 17.91 5.98 -19.98
C VAL A 27 16.86 6.78 -20.74
N LEU A 28 16.03 7.54 -20.04
CA LEU A 28 15.08 8.46 -20.66
C LEU A 28 15.80 9.60 -21.36
N VAL A 29 15.61 9.70 -22.68
CA VAL A 29 16.21 10.73 -23.53
C VAL A 29 15.25 11.88 -23.78
N GLU A 30 13.95 11.56 -23.97
CA GLU A 30 12.95 12.56 -24.35
C GLU A 30 11.54 12.10 -23.94
N LEU A 31 10.69 13.08 -23.59
CA LEU A 31 9.23 12.93 -23.52
C LEU A 31 8.65 13.48 -24.84
N CYS A 32 7.92 12.66 -25.57
CA CYS A 32 7.24 13.11 -26.79
C CYS A 32 6.15 14.14 -26.46
N PRO A 33 6.00 15.22 -27.24
CA PRO A 33 4.95 16.23 -27.01
C PRO A 33 3.54 15.60 -26.94
N VAL A 34 2.65 16.20 -26.13
CA VAL A 34 1.26 15.73 -26.00
C VAL A 34 0.55 15.77 -27.37
N SER A 35 -0.14 14.68 -27.71
CA SER A 35 -0.92 14.51 -28.94
C SER A 35 -2.28 13.85 -28.61
N ASP A 36 -3.31 14.14 -29.40
CA ASP A 36 -4.67 13.62 -29.18
C ASP A 36 -4.89 12.21 -29.72
N ASP A 37 -4.07 11.77 -30.71
CA ASP A 37 -4.21 10.48 -31.41
C ASP A 37 -3.28 9.39 -30.84
N ILE A 38 -3.27 9.25 -29.52
CA ILE A 38 -2.39 8.27 -28.85
C ILE A 38 -3.23 7.26 -28.06
N HIS A 39 -2.88 6.00 -28.22
CA HIS A 39 -3.51 4.84 -27.59
C HIS A 39 -2.64 4.30 -26.45
N GLY A 40 -3.30 3.71 -25.44
CA GLY A 40 -2.65 3.16 -24.27
C GLY A 40 -2.13 4.24 -23.31
N TRP A 41 -1.52 3.77 -22.22
CA TRP A 41 -1.03 4.61 -21.13
C TRP A 41 0.38 4.22 -20.72
N ILE A 42 1.20 5.21 -20.41
CA ILE A 42 2.52 5.01 -19.79
C ILE A 42 2.47 5.70 -18.43
N THR A 43 2.67 4.93 -17.37
CA THR A 43 2.65 5.43 -15.99
C THR A 43 3.94 5.08 -15.29
N PRO A 44 4.37 5.83 -14.29
CA PRO A 44 5.40 5.34 -13.38
C PRO A 44 5.03 3.98 -12.81
N GLY A 45 6.01 3.22 -12.35
CA GLY A 45 5.81 1.97 -11.64
C GLY A 45 5.05 2.20 -10.33
N LEU A 46 4.14 1.27 -9.99
CA LEU A 46 3.24 1.39 -8.85
C LEU A 46 3.94 1.11 -7.53
N ILE A 47 3.43 1.69 -6.46
CA ILE A 47 3.93 1.53 -5.09
C ILE A 47 2.83 0.94 -4.22
N ASP A 48 3.07 -0.24 -3.66
CA ASP A 48 2.16 -0.96 -2.77
C ASP A 48 2.68 -0.93 -1.34
N ILE A 49 1.95 -0.26 -0.45
CA ILE A 49 2.38 -0.10 0.94
C ILE A 49 1.74 -1.12 1.90
N HIS A 50 0.93 -2.05 1.37
CA HIS A 50 0.28 -3.09 2.15
C HIS A 50 0.13 -4.37 1.30
N CYS A 51 1.10 -5.29 1.42
CA CYS A 51 1.16 -6.53 0.66
C CYS A 51 1.80 -7.64 1.48
N HIS A 52 1.08 -8.75 1.73
CA HIS A 52 1.54 -9.90 2.51
C HIS A 52 2.21 -10.98 1.65
N GLY A 53 2.06 -10.94 0.32
CA GLY A 53 2.66 -11.96 -0.54
C GLY A 53 2.04 -12.04 -1.93
N GLY A 54 2.39 -13.10 -2.65
CA GLY A 54 1.88 -13.40 -3.99
C GLY A 54 2.64 -14.56 -4.64
N GLY A 55 2.08 -15.12 -5.72
CA GLY A 55 2.74 -16.19 -6.48
C GLY A 55 2.90 -17.52 -5.73
N GLY A 56 2.10 -17.73 -4.70
CA GLY A 56 2.16 -18.90 -3.82
C GLY A 56 3.09 -18.75 -2.62
N ALA A 57 3.65 -17.55 -2.38
CA ALA A 57 4.55 -17.26 -1.25
C ALA A 57 4.03 -16.11 -0.39
N SER A 58 4.34 -16.14 0.90
CA SER A 58 3.88 -15.20 1.92
C SER A 58 5.06 -14.66 2.72
N PHE A 59 5.15 -13.36 2.92
CA PHE A 59 6.22 -12.77 3.72
C PHE A 59 6.22 -13.25 5.18
N PRO A 60 5.05 -13.39 5.86
CA PRO A 60 5.02 -13.92 7.21
C PRO A 60 5.29 -15.43 7.30
N ASP A 61 4.85 -16.24 6.31
CA ASP A 61 4.92 -17.71 6.40
C ASP A 61 6.17 -18.29 5.72
N ASP A 62 6.70 -17.60 4.70
CA ASP A 62 7.87 -17.99 3.91
C ASP A 62 9.02 -16.96 4.03
N PRO A 63 9.49 -16.60 5.24
CA PRO A 63 10.53 -15.59 5.41
C PRO A 63 11.92 -16.13 5.05
N ASN A 64 12.05 -16.67 3.84
CA ASN A 64 13.30 -17.17 3.25
C ASN A 64 13.49 -16.56 1.86
N ASP A 65 14.72 -16.58 1.36
CA ASP A 65 15.07 -15.91 0.10
C ASP A 65 14.18 -16.31 -1.08
N ALA A 66 13.82 -17.58 -1.21
CA ALA A 66 13.00 -18.06 -2.33
C ALA A 66 11.54 -17.59 -2.23
N GLY A 67 10.96 -17.61 -1.02
CA GLY A 67 9.60 -17.13 -0.76
C GLY A 67 9.52 -15.62 -0.97
N ILE A 68 10.44 -14.87 -0.36
CA ILE A 68 10.51 -13.40 -0.49
C ILE A 68 10.66 -13.00 -1.96
N GLU A 69 11.61 -13.62 -2.69
CA GLU A 69 11.80 -13.32 -4.11
C GLU A 69 10.54 -13.63 -4.93
N THR A 70 9.90 -14.76 -4.70
CA THR A 70 8.68 -15.17 -5.42
C THR A 70 7.57 -14.12 -5.24
N ALA A 71 7.32 -13.68 -4.01
CA ALA A 71 6.33 -12.66 -3.71
C ALA A 71 6.66 -11.34 -4.43
N ILE A 72 7.89 -10.84 -4.32
CA ILE A 72 8.35 -9.61 -4.97
C ILE A 72 8.17 -9.70 -6.50
N ARG A 73 8.69 -10.74 -7.15
CA ARG A 73 8.65 -10.86 -8.62
C ARG A 73 7.23 -11.01 -9.16
N THR A 74 6.29 -11.58 -8.39
CA THR A 74 4.88 -11.68 -8.76
C THR A 74 4.25 -10.31 -8.97
N HIS A 75 4.51 -9.38 -8.09
CA HIS A 75 3.99 -8.00 -8.19
C HIS A 75 4.79 -7.15 -9.17
N GLN A 76 6.13 -7.28 -9.18
CA GLN A 76 6.98 -6.54 -10.11
C GLN A 76 6.62 -6.81 -11.58
N LYS A 77 6.39 -8.08 -11.98
CA LYS A 77 5.97 -8.46 -13.34
C LYS A 77 4.63 -7.83 -13.76
N CYS A 78 3.88 -7.30 -12.81
CA CYS A 78 2.60 -6.62 -13.05
C CYS A 78 2.68 -5.12 -12.78
N GLY A 79 3.92 -4.57 -12.64
CA GLY A 79 4.16 -3.15 -12.60
C GLY A 79 4.30 -2.53 -11.22
N THR A 80 4.20 -3.29 -10.13
CA THR A 80 4.54 -2.78 -8.79
C THR A 80 6.04 -2.70 -8.66
N SER A 81 6.62 -1.53 -8.83
CA SER A 81 8.07 -1.31 -8.81
C SER A 81 8.64 -1.11 -7.41
N GLY A 82 7.80 -0.70 -6.47
CA GLY A 82 8.13 -0.55 -5.06
C GLY A 82 7.05 -1.13 -4.16
N MET A 83 7.42 -1.81 -3.06
CA MET A 83 6.45 -2.36 -2.12
C MET A 83 7.00 -2.43 -0.69
N LEU A 84 6.09 -2.43 0.28
CA LEU A 84 6.38 -2.88 1.64
C LEU A 84 6.02 -4.36 1.76
N ALA A 85 6.88 -5.12 2.43
CA ALA A 85 6.53 -6.47 2.87
C ALA A 85 5.71 -6.37 4.16
N SER A 86 4.44 -6.82 4.13
CA SER A 86 3.55 -6.79 5.28
C SER A 86 3.63 -8.09 6.07
N LEU A 87 3.89 -7.96 7.37
CA LEU A 87 3.83 -9.05 8.34
C LEU A 87 2.52 -8.95 9.12
N VAL A 88 1.76 -10.04 9.16
CA VAL A 88 0.54 -10.14 9.99
C VAL A 88 0.89 -10.19 11.48
N SER A 89 -0.12 -10.22 12.37
CA SER A 89 0.08 -10.35 13.81
C SER A 89 0.84 -11.64 14.16
N MET A 90 2.07 -11.50 14.61
CA MET A 90 2.97 -12.59 14.99
C MET A 90 3.30 -12.52 16.48
N VAL A 91 3.55 -13.68 17.10
CA VAL A 91 4.02 -13.76 18.49
C VAL A 91 5.44 -13.19 18.58
N ASP A 92 6.29 -13.59 17.63
CA ASP A 92 7.65 -13.05 17.47
C ASP A 92 7.90 -12.72 15.99
N PRO A 93 7.87 -11.45 15.58
CA PRO A 93 8.14 -11.05 14.20
C PRO A 93 9.62 -10.88 13.87
N VAL A 94 10.52 -10.90 14.88
CA VAL A 94 11.95 -10.59 14.70
C VAL A 94 12.61 -11.45 13.60
N PRO A 95 12.44 -12.78 13.56
CA PRO A 95 13.05 -13.59 12.50
C PRO A 95 12.61 -13.18 11.09
N ALA A 96 11.32 -12.85 10.90
CA ALA A 96 10.81 -12.39 9.61
C ALA A 96 11.32 -10.98 9.26
N ILE A 97 11.37 -10.06 10.24
CA ILE A 97 11.95 -8.73 10.06
C ILE A 97 13.41 -8.85 9.61
N GLU A 98 14.23 -9.64 10.31
CA GLU A 98 15.65 -9.84 9.97
C GLU A 98 15.85 -10.46 8.59
N ALA A 99 14.95 -11.35 8.15
CA ALA A 99 15.00 -11.94 6.81
C ALA A 99 14.67 -10.92 5.70
N LEU A 100 13.79 -9.95 5.98
CA LEU A 100 13.37 -8.91 5.01
C LEU A 100 14.37 -7.76 4.87
N VAL A 101 15.10 -7.42 5.94
CA VAL A 101 16.05 -6.29 5.93
C VAL A 101 17.06 -6.35 4.77
N PRO A 102 17.71 -7.49 4.45
CA PRO A 102 18.64 -7.55 3.32
C PRO A 102 17.99 -7.23 1.95
N TRP A 103 16.70 -7.52 1.78
CA TRP A 103 15.94 -7.19 0.56
C TRP A 103 15.62 -5.69 0.47
N CYS A 104 15.39 -5.06 1.61
CA CYS A 104 15.27 -3.61 1.68
C CYS A 104 16.63 -2.92 1.37
N GLU A 105 17.72 -3.42 1.92
CA GLU A 105 19.07 -2.89 1.67
C GLU A 105 19.52 -3.03 0.21
N LYS A 106 19.03 -4.06 -0.50
CA LYS A 106 19.25 -4.24 -1.95
C LYS A 106 18.35 -3.35 -2.81
N GLY A 107 17.36 -2.64 -2.21
CA GLY A 107 16.38 -1.85 -2.94
C GLY A 107 15.28 -2.66 -3.63
N GLU A 108 15.11 -3.92 -3.29
CA GLU A 108 14.02 -4.76 -3.82
C GLU A 108 12.69 -4.53 -3.08
N LEU A 109 12.77 -4.13 -1.81
CA LEU A 109 11.67 -3.68 -0.98
C LEU A 109 11.89 -2.24 -0.53
N LEU A 110 10.82 -1.46 -0.40
CA LEU A 110 10.85 -0.10 0.16
C LEU A 110 10.82 -0.10 1.70
N GLY A 111 10.56 -1.24 2.30
CA GLY A 111 10.52 -1.43 3.74
C GLY A 111 9.57 -2.53 4.17
N ILE A 112 9.22 -2.49 5.45
CA ILE A 112 8.39 -3.46 6.15
C ILE A 112 7.18 -2.75 6.74
N HIS A 113 6.00 -3.35 6.60
CA HIS A 113 4.78 -3.01 7.32
C HIS A 113 4.51 -4.09 8.37
N LEU A 114 4.23 -3.69 9.60
CA LEU A 114 3.75 -4.59 10.65
C LEU A 114 2.24 -4.42 10.79
N GLU A 115 1.45 -5.42 10.41
CA GLU A 115 0.01 -5.39 10.60
C GLU A 115 -0.37 -6.03 11.93
N GLY A 116 -0.49 -5.20 12.95
CA GLY A 116 -0.59 -5.66 14.32
C GLY A 116 0.79 -6.02 14.92
N PRO A 117 0.85 -6.75 16.02
CA PRO A 117 -0.25 -7.40 16.77
C PRO A 117 -1.01 -6.48 17.74
N TYR A 118 -0.77 -5.20 17.76
CA TYR A 118 -1.36 -4.22 18.67
C TYR A 118 -2.73 -3.75 18.16
N ILE A 119 -3.63 -4.71 17.94
CA ILE A 119 -4.94 -4.51 17.32
C ILE A 119 -6.07 -4.94 18.27
N SER A 120 -7.32 -4.59 17.92
CA SER A 120 -8.48 -4.97 18.69
C SER A 120 -8.75 -6.48 18.64
N PRO A 121 -8.85 -7.19 19.77
CA PRO A 121 -9.21 -8.61 19.76
C PRO A 121 -10.61 -8.89 19.18
N HIS A 122 -11.47 -7.86 19.12
CA HIS A 122 -12.80 -7.95 18.52
C HIS A 122 -12.82 -7.68 17.01
N LYS A 123 -11.71 -7.27 16.45
CA LYS A 123 -11.54 -6.89 15.03
C LYS A 123 -10.29 -7.53 14.42
N CYS A 124 -9.97 -8.74 14.85
CA CYS A 124 -8.81 -9.48 14.34
C CYS A 124 -8.86 -9.72 12.82
N GLY A 125 -10.07 -9.91 12.23
CA GLY A 125 -10.15 -10.30 10.82
C GLY A 125 -9.44 -11.63 10.60
N ALA A 126 -8.46 -11.64 9.68
CA ALA A 126 -7.62 -12.80 9.38
C ALA A 126 -6.30 -12.83 10.16
N GLN A 127 -6.18 -12.08 11.24
CA GLN A 127 -5.00 -12.07 12.10
C GLN A 127 -5.05 -13.22 13.12
N ASN A 128 -3.88 -13.73 13.53
CA ASN A 128 -3.79 -14.77 14.56
C ASN A 128 -4.21 -14.23 15.93
N PRO A 129 -5.35 -14.68 16.51
CA PRO A 129 -5.83 -14.14 17.77
C PRO A 129 -4.89 -14.39 18.95
N ALA A 130 -4.03 -15.42 18.88
CA ALA A 130 -3.08 -15.75 19.94
C ALA A 130 -1.90 -14.75 19.98
N ALA A 131 -1.67 -14.02 18.92
CA ALA A 131 -0.62 -13.00 18.84
C ALA A 131 -1.12 -11.62 19.28
N VAL A 132 -2.43 -11.35 19.22
CA VAL A 132 -3.03 -10.04 19.52
C VAL A 132 -2.84 -9.66 20.99
N ARG A 133 -2.31 -8.46 21.21
CA ARG A 133 -1.98 -7.94 22.55
C ARG A 133 -1.90 -6.41 22.56
N ASN A 134 -1.86 -5.83 23.75
CA ASN A 134 -1.57 -4.40 23.90
C ASN A 134 -0.10 -4.11 23.61
N PRO A 135 0.25 -2.87 23.16
CA PRO A 135 1.62 -2.43 22.99
C PRO A 135 2.48 -2.58 24.24
N ASP A 136 3.65 -3.18 24.07
CA ASP A 136 4.76 -3.18 24.99
C ASP A 136 5.92 -2.39 24.37
N MET A 137 6.40 -1.35 25.07
CA MET A 137 7.39 -0.44 24.50
C MET A 137 8.80 -1.05 24.41
N GLU A 138 9.15 -2.01 25.27
CA GLU A 138 10.43 -2.72 25.18
C GLU A 138 10.42 -3.68 23.99
N GLU A 139 9.31 -4.40 23.82
CA GLU A 139 9.10 -5.30 22.70
C GLU A 139 9.11 -4.52 21.36
N LEU A 140 8.31 -3.44 21.24
CA LEU A 140 8.25 -2.62 20.04
C LEU A 140 9.63 -2.02 19.69
N ARG A 141 10.37 -1.54 20.69
CA ARG A 141 11.72 -1.02 20.47
C ARG A 141 12.65 -2.09 19.91
N ALA A 142 12.60 -3.31 20.43
CA ALA A 142 13.41 -4.42 19.93
C ALA A 142 13.09 -4.73 18.45
N TRP A 143 11.82 -4.68 18.04
CA TRP A 143 11.45 -4.87 16.63
C TRP A 143 11.95 -3.74 15.73
N LEU A 144 11.82 -2.49 16.18
CA LEU A 144 12.28 -1.32 15.44
C LEU A 144 13.82 -1.33 15.27
N GLU A 145 14.55 -1.77 16.30
CA GLU A 145 16.01 -1.95 16.24
C GLU A 145 16.39 -3.10 15.28
N ALA A 146 15.69 -4.27 15.33
CA ALA A 146 15.88 -5.37 14.40
C ALA A 146 15.59 -4.95 12.95
N GLY A 147 14.60 -4.11 12.75
CA GLY A 147 14.23 -3.55 11.44
C GLY A 147 15.22 -2.53 10.88
N ARG A 148 16.19 -2.04 11.67
CA ARG A 148 17.30 -1.19 11.23
C ARG A 148 16.87 0.04 10.41
N GLY A 149 15.68 0.60 10.75
CA GLY A 149 15.06 1.73 10.03
C GLY A 149 14.24 1.35 8.79
N TRP A 150 14.08 0.06 8.50
CA TRP A 150 13.26 -0.42 7.38
C TRP A 150 11.80 -0.70 7.75
N ILE A 151 11.43 -0.70 9.04
CA ILE A 151 10.01 -0.68 9.41
C ILE A 151 9.48 0.72 9.07
N ARG A 152 8.55 0.80 8.11
CA ARG A 152 8.01 2.05 7.58
C ARG A 152 6.66 2.41 8.16
N THR A 153 5.86 1.40 8.49
CA THR A 153 4.53 1.59 9.05
C THR A 153 4.14 0.42 9.93
N MET A 154 3.24 0.68 10.88
CA MET A 154 2.67 -0.35 11.73
C MET A 154 1.20 -0.07 12.00
N THR A 155 0.35 -1.09 11.80
CA THR A 155 -1.07 -1.03 12.11
C THR A 155 -1.31 -1.20 13.60
N ILE A 156 -2.01 -0.24 14.21
CA ILE A 156 -2.38 -0.20 15.63
C ILE A 156 -3.86 0.18 15.76
N ALA A 157 -4.58 -0.46 16.66
CA ALA A 157 -5.94 -0.02 16.99
C ALA A 157 -5.88 1.20 17.93
N PRO A 158 -6.62 2.28 17.65
CA PRO A 158 -6.53 3.52 18.45
C PRO A 158 -7.02 3.38 19.89
N GLU A 159 -7.85 2.37 20.19
CA GLU A 159 -8.44 2.15 21.52
C GLU A 159 -7.62 1.24 22.44
N VAL A 160 -6.60 0.54 21.91
CA VAL A 160 -5.80 -0.34 22.78
C VAL A 160 -4.95 0.48 23.76
N GLU A 161 -4.68 -0.13 24.91
CA GLU A 161 -3.83 0.50 25.94
C GLU A 161 -2.43 0.79 25.36
N ASN A 162 -1.81 1.91 25.71
CA ASN A 162 -0.51 2.36 25.22
C ASN A 162 -0.42 2.62 23.69
N ALA A 163 -1.55 2.76 22.98
CA ALA A 163 -1.53 3.02 21.54
C ALA A 163 -0.84 4.34 21.17
N GLN A 164 -0.97 5.38 21.99
CA GLN A 164 -0.34 6.66 21.75
C GLN A 164 1.17 6.57 21.94
N GLU A 165 1.62 5.93 23.00
CA GLU A 165 3.03 5.71 23.30
C GLU A 165 3.71 4.89 22.19
N ALA A 166 3.01 3.87 21.66
CA ALA A 166 3.49 3.10 20.53
C ALA A 166 3.59 3.95 19.25
N ALA A 167 2.60 4.80 18.97
CA ALA A 167 2.64 5.70 17.85
C ALA A 167 3.79 6.71 17.93
N GLU A 168 4.06 7.25 19.13
CA GLU A 168 5.18 8.16 19.37
C GLU A 168 6.54 7.47 19.17
N LEU A 169 6.68 6.22 19.67
CA LEU A 169 7.88 5.44 19.49
C LEU A 169 8.13 5.10 18.01
N LEU A 170 7.09 4.74 17.24
CA LEU A 170 7.20 4.55 15.80
C LEU A 170 7.74 5.80 15.11
N LEU A 171 7.16 6.97 15.41
CA LEU A 171 7.59 8.25 14.83
C LEU A 171 9.03 8.61 15.20
N GLU A 172 9.48 8.30 16.41
CA GLU A 172 10.89 8.48 16.82
C GLU A 172 11.87 7.66 15.96
N PHE A 173 11.45 6.47 15.52
CA PHE A 173 12.22 5.60 14.65
C PHE A 173 11.99 5.86 13.14
N GLY A 174 11.19 6.87 12.77
CA GLY A 174 10.90 7.23 11.39
C GLY A 174 9.80 6.39 10.73
N ALA A 175 9.12 5.54 11.51
CA ALA A 175 7.97 4.75 11.05
C ALA A 175 6.65 5.51 11.27
N VAL A 176 5.64 5.20 10.46
CA VAL A 176 4.31 5.85 10.48
C VAL A 176 3.30 4.93 11.18
N PRO A 177 2.61 5.38 12.24
CA PRO A 177 1.49 4.64 12.79
C PRO A 177 0.33 4.60 11.78
N SER A 178 -0.27 3.43 11.58
CA SER A 178 -1.44 3.21 10.74
C SER A 178 -2.61 2.73 11.61
N TRP A 179 -3.70 3.48 11.64
CA TRP A 179 -4.84 3.19 12.50
C TRP A 179 -5.80 2.20 11.82
N GLY A 180 -5.96 1.02 12.40
CA GLY A 180 -6.80 -0.03 11.81
C GLY A 180 -7.13 -1.17 12.77
N HIS A 181 -7.84 -2.18 12.28
CA HIS A 181 -8.25 -3.35 13.08
C HIS A 181 -8.84 -2.95 14.43
N THR A 182 -9.85 -2.07 14.39
CA THR A 182 -10.31 -1.31 15.56
C THR A 182 -11.80 -1.49 15.84
N SER A 183 -12.16 -1.50 17.10
CA SER A 183 -13.53 -1.32 17.60
C SER A 183 -13.78 0.07 18.20
N ALA A 184 -12.85 1.02 17.97
CA ALA A 184 -12.96 2.38 18.52
C ALA A 184 -14.25 3.06 18.09
N LEU A 185 -14.76 3.90 18.99
CA LEU A 185 -15.76 4.92 18.65
C LEU A 185 -15.09 6.07 17.88
N GLY A 186 -15.88 6.83 17.12
CA GLY A 186 -15.36 7.98 16.38
C GLY A 186 -14.59 8.99 17.26
N ALA A 187 -15.05 9.20 18.50
CA ALA A 187 -14.36 10.09 19.44
C ALA A 187 -12.95 9.61 19.82
N GLN A 188 -12.77 8.31 20.02
CA GLN A 188 -11.47 7.72 20.34
C GLN A 188 -10.51 7.82 19.16
N ALA A 189 -10.97 7.49 17.94
CA ALA A 189 -10.17 7.64 16.74
C ALA A 189 -9.74 9.09 16.50
N LEU A 190 -10.66 10.07 16.69
CA LEU A 190 -10.37 11.48 16.55
C LEU A 190 -9.35 11.96 17.60
N GLU A 191 -9.45 11.48 18.84
CA GLU A 191 -8.49 11.79 19.90
C GLU A 191 -7.07 11.33 19.51
N ARG A 192 -6.92 10.09 19.02
CA ARG A 192 -5.63 9.57 18.56
C ARG A 192 -5.07 10.33 17.37
N LEU A 193 -5.90 10.59 16.36
CA LEU A 193 -5.48 11.38 15.21
C LEU A 193 -4.90 12.73 15.62
N ARG A 194 -5.55 13.43 16.54
CA ARG A 194 -5.11 14.75 17.05
C ARG A 194 -3.84 14.65 17.89
N ALA A 195 -3.82 13.73 18.85
CA ALA A 195 -2.67 13.54 19.73
C ALA A 195 -1.41 13.20 18.91
N THR A 196 -1.54 12.33 17.91
CA THR A 196 -0.43 11.98 17.01
C THR A 196 0.02 13.16 16.17
N ALA A 197 -0.90 13.90 15.54
CA ALA A 197 -0.57 15.08 14.74
C ALA A 197 0.09 16.22 15.56
N GLU A 198 -0.25 16.35 16.84
CA GLU A 198 0.29 17.34 17.76
C GLU A 198 1.64 16.93 18.38
N SER A 199 2.04 15.67 18.25
CA SER A 199 3.30 15.17 18.82
C SER A 199 4.52 15.90 18.22
N GLY A 200 5.58 16.02 19.03
CA GLY A 200 6.82 16.64 18.57
C GLY A 200 7.47 15.91 17.40
N SER A 201 7.42 14.58 17.45
CA SER A 201 7.96 13.69 16.40
C SER A 201 7.20 13.83 15.10
N ALA A 202 5.86 13.90 15.12
CA ALA A 202 5.04 14.07 13.92
C ALA A 202 5.35 15.37 13.16
N ARG A 203 5.58 16.46 13.88
CA ARG A 203 5.91 17.77 13.29
C ARG A 203 7.18 17.78 12.45
N SER A 204 8.10 16.86 12.70
CA SER A 204 9.36 16.75 11.96
C SER A 204 9.22 16.03 10.61
N PHE A 205 8.10 15.34 10.37
CA PHE A 205 7.91 14.56 9.14
C PHE A 205 7.67 15.41 7.89
N GLY A 206 7.14 16.65 8.02
CA GLY A 206 6.82 17.53 6.89
C GLY A 206 5.71 16.99 5.96
N ARG A 207 4.99 15.96 6.38
CA ARG A 207 3.93 15.22 5.69
C ARG A 207 2.95 14.65 6.72
N PRO A 208 1.78 14.10 6.35
CA PRO A 208 0.94 13.37 7.28
C PRO A 208 1.75 12.26 7.95
N ALA A 209 1.82 12.29 9.29
CA ALA A 209 2.62 11.37 10.08
C ALA A 209 1.79 10.17 10.57
N GLN A 210 0.72 9.83 9.86
CA GLN A 210 -0.20 8.73 10.19
C GLN A 210 -1.03 8.32 8.99
N THR A 211 -1.39 7.04 8.95
CA THR A 211 -2.29 6.46 7.94
C THR A 211 -3.47 5.77 8.60
N ALA A 212 -4.45 5.31 7.81
CA ALA A 212 -5.52 4.42 8.25
C ALA A 212 -5.51 3.17 7.38
N THR A 213 -5.25 2.03 7.98
CA THR A 213 -5.10 0.73 7.34
C THR A 213 -6.42 0.30 6.71
N HIS A 214 -6.39 -0.13 5.43
CA HIS A 214 -7.48 -0.71 4.65
C HIS A 214 -8.87 -0.26 5.12
N LEU A 215 -9.13 1.04 5.00
CA LEU A 215 -10.34 1.74 5.49
C LEU A 215 -11.62 0.92 5.26
N PHE A 216 -12.53 0.90 6.23
CA PHE A 216 -13.75 0.09 6.38
C PHE A 216 -13.50 -1.35 6.86
N ASN A 217 -12.42 -2.01 6.42
CA ASN A 217 -12.15 -3.39 6.77
C ASN A 217 -11.71 -3.50 8.23
N ALA A 218 -12.22 -4.52 8.93
CA ALA A 218 -11.99 -4.71 10.36
C ALA A 218 -12.26 -3.46 11.21
N MET A 219 -13.26 -2.64 10.85
CA MET A 219 -13.72 -1.44 11.56
C MET A 219 -15.23 -1.53 11.87
N PRO A 220 -15.76 -0.74 12.85
CA PRO A 220 -17.19 -0.52 12.96
C PRO A 220 -17.75 0.15 11.70
N PRO A 221 -18.94 -0.23 11.23
CA PRO A 221 -19.56 0.37 10.06
C PRO A 221 -19.91 1.85 10.29
N LEU A 222 -19.90 2.65 9.24
CA LEU A 222 -20.38 4.02 9.28
C LEU A 222 -21.89 4.05 9.53
N ALA A 223 -22.30 4.53 10.70
CA ALA A 223 -23.69 4.57 11.12
C ALA A 223 -24.15 6.00 11.44
N HIS A 224 -25.47 6.23 11.31
CA HIS A 224 -26.04 7.59 11.37
C HIS A 224 -26.06 8.25 12.77
N ARG A 225 -25.94 7.47 13.86
CA ARG A 225 -25.90 7.99 15.24
C ARG A 225 -24.55 7.88 15.89
N GLU A 226 -23.72 6.93 15.45
CA GLU A 226 -22.32 6.75 15.82
C GLU A 226 -21.55 6.47 14.52
N PRO A 227 -21.02 7.51 13.87
CA PRO A 227 -20.36 7.36 12.56
C PRO A 227 -19.10 6.51 12.60
N GLY A 228 -18.52 6.30 13.78
CA GLY A 228 -17.35 5.45 13.98
C GLY A 228 -16.05 6.04 13.45
N PRO A 229 -14.96 5.25 13.51
CA PRO A 229 -13.62 5.69 13.13
C PRO A 229 -13.50 6.01 11.64
N VAL A 230 -14.21 5.28 10.77
CA VAL A 230 -14.17 5.46 9.31
C VAL A 230 -14.42 6.92 8.91
N ARG A 231 -15.47 7.54 9.48
CA ARG A 231 -15.79 8.94 9.22
C ARG A 231 -14.65 9.88 9.63
N GLU A 232 -14.03 9.63 10.79
CA GLU A 232 -12.97 10.48 11.31
C GLU A 232 -11.69 10.37 10.46
N PHE A 233 -11.34 9.17 9.99
CA PHE A 233 -10.21 8.96 9.08
C PHE A 233 -10.43 9.66 7.74
N ILE A 234 -11.63 9.53 7.13
CA ILE A 234 -11.97 10.24 5.87
C ILE A 234 -11.86 11.77 6.06
N GLN A 235 -12.37 12.31 7.17
CA GLN A 235 -12.29 13.73 7.46
C GLN A 235 -10.85 14.20 7.68
N ALA A 236 -10.04 13.42 8.37
CA ALA A 236 -8.62 13.70 8.56
C ALA A 236 -7.84 13.68 7.23
N ALA A 237 -8.12 12.69 6.37
CA ALA A 237 -7.51 12.60 5.05
C ALA A 237 -7.86 13.82 4.18
N ARG A 238 -9.12 14.23 4.17
CA ARG A 238 -9.56 15.45 3.46
C ARG A 238 -8.85 16.73 3.93
N ARG A 239 -8.44 16.77 5.21
CA ARG A 239 -7.67 17.92 5.77
C ARG A 239 -6.16 17.77 5.60
N GLY A 240 -5.67 16.65 5.03
CA GLY A 240 -4.24 16.35 4.90
C GLY A 240 -3.57 15.97 6.23
N GLU A 241 -4.34 15.52 7.21
CA GLU A 241 -3.86 15.12 8.54
C GLU A 241 -3.58 13.61 8.64
N CYS A 242 -4.10 12.84 7.69
CA CYS A 242 -3.99 11.38 7.61
C CYS A 242 -3.99 10.97 6.13
N VAL A 243 -3.54 9.75 5.83
CA VAL A 243 -3.73 9.10 4.54
C VAL A 243 -4.55 7.83 4.74
N VAL A 244 -5.56 7.58 3.91
CA VAL A 244 -6.39 6.38 4.02
C VAL A 244 -6.02 5.36 2.95
N GLU A 245 -5.90 4.10 3.34
CA GLU A 245 -5.70 2.97 2.43
C GLU A 245 -7.05 2.42 1.97
N LEU A 246 -7.19 2.17 0.67
CA LEU A 246 -8.35 1.50 0.08
C LEU A 246 -7.87 0.24 -0.66
N VAL A 247 -8.43 -0.91 -0.31
CA VAL A 247 -8.26 -2.14 -1.10
C VAL A 247 -9.26 -2.08 -2.25
N ALA A 248 -8.78 -1.63 -3.42
CA ALA A 248 -9.62 -1.25 -4.56
C ALA A 248 -9.90 -2.43 -5.52
N ASP A 249 -10.05 -3.63 -4.98
CA ASP A 249 -10.17 -4.89 -5.72
C ASP A 249 -11.62 -5.28 -6.08
N ALA A 250 -12.62 -4.46 -5.72
CA ALA A 250 -14.06 -4.73 -5.86
C ALA A 250 -14.56 -5.95 -5.06
N VAL A 251 -13.76 -6.47 -4.14
CA VAL A 251 -14.08 -7.55 -3.20
C VAL A 251 -14.17 -7.00 -1.78
N HIS A 252 -13.12 -6.33 -1.32
CA HIS A 252 -13.05 -5.66 -0.03
C HIS A 252 -13.95 -4.44 0.04
N LEU A 253 -14.00 -3.65 -1.04
CA LEU A 253 -14.82 -2.45 -1.14
C LEU A 253 -15.65 -2.46 -2.42
N HIS A 254 -16.92 -2.05 -2.30
CA HIS A 254 -17.74 -1.76 -3.48
C HIS A 254 -17.11 -0.58 -4.26
N PRO A 255 -17.06 -0.62 -5.61
CA PRO A 255 -16.48 0.45 -6.41
C PRO A 255 -17.04 1.84 -6.11
N ASP A 256 -18.33 1.97 -5.81
CA ASP A 256 -18.96 3.24 -5.45
C ASP A 256 -18.35 3.85 -4.18
N LEU A 257 -17.97 3.01 -3.18
CA LEU A 257 -17.30 3.51 -1.96
C LEU A 257 -15.88 3.99 -2.26
N VAL A 258 -15.17 3.30 -3.16
CA VAL A 258 -13.84 3.74 -3.63
C VAL A 258 -13.97 5.09 -4.32
N SER A 259 -14.97 5.24 -5.21
CA SER A 259 -15.28 6.51 -5.88
C SER A 259 -15.59 7.62 -4.88
N ASP A 260 -16.58 7.40 -4.01
CA ASP A 260 -17.05 8.40 -3.04
C ASP A 260 -15.91 8.91 -2.14
N VAL A 261 -15.06 8.00 -1.62
CA VAL A 261 -13.92 8.39 -0.76
C VAL A 261 -12.87 9.14 -1.57
N THR A 262 -12.50 8.64 -2.75
CA THR A 262 -11.48 9.26 -3.61
C THR A 262 -11.90 10.67 -4.04
N GLU A 263 -13.14 10.84 -4.47
CA GLU A 263 -13.67 12.14 -4.87
C GLU A 263 -13.80 13.09 -3.67
N TYR A 264 -14.37 12.61 -2.56
CA TYR A 264 -14.58 13.46 -1.39
C TYR A 264 -13.27 13.95 -0.77
N VAL A 265 -12.29 13.08 -0.63
CA VAL A 265 -10.97 13.42 -0.06
C VAL A 265 -10.21 14.33 -1.04
N GLY A 266 -10.11 13.91 -2.31
CA GLY A 266 -9.38 14.63 -3.37
C GLY A 266 -9.97 15.97 -3.77
N ALA A 267 -11.25 16.26 -3.44
CA ALA A 267 -11.86 17.57 -3.66
C ALA A 267 -11.26 18.69 -2.81
N SER A 268 -10.42 18.36 -1.82
CA SER A 268 -9.66 19.32 -1.02
C SER A 268 -8.21 19.36 -1.49
N PRO A 269 -7.59 20.53 -1.73
CA PRO A 269 -6.15 20.59 -2.05
C PRO A 269 -5.26 19.91 -1.00
N ALA A 270 -5.64 19.99 0.28
CA ALA A 270 -4.91 19.31 1.35
C ALA A 270 -5.07 17.79 1.32
N GLY A 271 -6.16 17.28 0.75
CA GLY A 271 -6.46 15.85 0.61
C GLY A 271 -6.06 15.26 -0.74
N GLU A 272 -5.38 16.01 -1.61
CA GLU A 272 -5.02 15.55 -2.96
C GLU A 272 -4.24 14.20 -2.95
N LEU A 273 -3.39 13.99 -1.96
CA LEU A 273 -2.62 12.77 -1.72
C LEU A 273 -3.15 11.98 -0.52
N GLY A 274 -4.40 12.18 -0.13
CA GLY A 274 -4.99 11.58 1.06
C GLY A 274 -5.54 10.17 0.88
N VAL A 275 -5.48 9.60 -0.33
CA VAL A 275 -5.96 8.24 -0.65
C VAL A 275 -4.85 7.44 -1.30
N VAL A 276 -4.63 6.22 -0.81
CA VAL A 276 -3.71 5.23 -1.37
C VAL A 276 -4.49 3.97 -1.71
N PHE A 277 -4.25 3.39 -2.89
CA PHE A 277 -4.70 2.04 -3.20
C PHE A 277 -3.64 1.05 -2.73
N VAL A 278 -4.09 -0.02 -2.09
CA VAL A 278 -3.24 -1.10 -1.58
C VAL A 278 -3.88 -2.43 -1.94
N THR A 279 -3.07 -3.45 -2.14
CA THR A 279 -3.61 -4.75 -2.52
C THR A 279 -4.09 -5.57 -1.33
N ASP A 280 -3.48 -5.39 -0.16
CA ASP A 280 -3.65 -6.33 0.96
C ASP A 280 -3.46 -7.78 0.49
N ALA A 281 -2.60 -7.97 -0.54
CA ALA A 281 -2.46 -9.22 -1.26
C ALA A 281 -1.82 -10.29 -0.38
N MET A 282 -2.35 -11.52 -0.48
CA MET A 282 -1.82 -12.68 0.21
C MET A 282 -1.16 -13.66 -0.78
N ALA A 283 -0.65 -14.80 -0.31
CA ALA A 283 0.06 -15.79 -1.13
C ALA A 283 -0.70 -16.18 -2.43
N GLY A 284 -2.03 -16.16 -2.41
CA GLY A 284 -2.86 -16.49 -3.57
C GLY A 284 -2.92 -15.43 -4.67
N ALA A 285 -2.31 -14.25 -4.48
CA ALA A 285 -2.30 -13.22 -5.51
C ALA A 285 -1.57 -13.69 -6.77
N GLY A 286 -2.26 -13.59 -7.92
CA GLY A 286 -1.73 -14.08 -9.19
C GLY A 286 -1.79 -15.60 -9.38
N MET A 287 -2.42 -16.34 -8.46
CA MET A 287 -2.57 -17.79 -8.48
C MET A 287 -4.00 -18.22 -8.84
N ALA A 288 -4.18 -19.52 -9.09
CA ALA A 288 -5.52 -20.10 -9.26
C ALA A 288 -6.24 -20.26 -7.91
N ASP A 289 -7.55 -20.47 -7.95
CA ASP A 289 -8.32 -20.87 -6.78
C ASP A 289 -7.73 -22.13 -6.14
N GLY A 290 -7.80 -22.23 -4.80
CA GLY A 290 -7.19 -23.33 -4.05
C GLY A 290 -6.97 -22.99 -2.58
N ASP A 291 -6.21 -23.83 -1.91
CA ASP A 291 -5.89 -23.67 -0.49
C ASP A 291 -4.50 -23.03 -0.33
N TYR A 292 -4.42 -22.07 0.56
CA TYR A 292 -3.25 -21.24 0.87
C TYR A 292 -3.15 -21.04 2.39
N GLU A 293 -2.19 -20.22 2.81
CA GLU A 293 -1.96 -19.87 4.20
C GLU A 293 -1.70 -18.36 4.33
N LEU A 294 -2.09 -17.77 5.47
CA LEU A 294 -1.74 -16.41 5.86
C LEU A 294 -1.51 -16.37 7.37
N GLY A 295 -0.25 -16.14 7.78
CA GLY A 295 0.13 -16.07 9.20
C GLY A 295 -0.16 -17.35 9.98
N GLY A 296 0.03 -18.52 9.38
CA GLY A 296 -0.27 -19.82 9.95
C GLY A 296 -1.77 -20.16 9.97
N LEU A 297 -2.63 -19.35 9.35
CA LEU A 297 -4.06 -19.61 9.25
C LEU A 297 -4.42 -20.13 7.86
N PRO A 298 -5.20 -21.24 7.76
CA PRO A 298 -5.60 -21.79 6.48
C PRO A 298 -6.63 -20.88 5.78
N VAL A 299 -6.38 -20.64 4.48
CA VAL A 299 -7.19 -19.79 3.60
C VAL A 299 -7.62 -20.60 2.38
N THR A 300 -8.89 -20.51 2.00
CA THR A 300 -9.41 -21.08 0.76
C THR A 300 -9.82 -19.95 -0.18
N ILE A 301 -9.37 -20.01 -1.44
CA ILE A 301 -9.75 -19.09 -2.51
C ILE A 301 -10.79 -19.77 -3.40
N VAL A 302 -11.94 -19.10 -3.57
CA VAL A 302 -13.01 -19.51 -4.48
C VAL A 302 -13.47 -18.29 -5.27
N ASP A 303 -13.55 -18.40 -6.58
CA ASP A 303 -13.91 -17.31 -7.49
C ASP A 303 -13.05 -16.04 -7.27
N GLY A 304 -11.76 -16.26 -6.98
CA GLY A 304 -10.80 -15.20 -6.70
C GLY A 304 -10.96 -14.49 -5.36
N VAL A 305 -11.82 -14.98 -4.46
CA VAL A 305 -12.03 -14.40 -3.12
C VAL A 305 -11.38 -15.28 -2.07
N ALA A 306 -10.38 -14.74 -1.37
CA ALA A 306 -9.68 -15.42 -0.27
C ALA A 306 -10.47 -15.30 1.04
N ARG A 307 -10.70 -16.42 1.71
CA ARG A 307 -11.39 -16.48 3.01
C ARG A 307 -10.69 -17.44 3.95
N LEU A 308 -10.68 -17.09 5.23
CA LEU A 308 -10.30 -18.06 6.25
C LEU A 308 -11.19 -19.30 6.12
N THR A 309 -10.56 -20.47 6.10
CA THR A 309 -11.27 -21.76 6.02
C THR A 309 -12.20 -21.96 7.23
N GLU A 310 -11.79 -21.44 8.38
CA GLU A 310 -12.63 -21.37 9.57
C GLU A 310 -13.15 -19.93 9.78
N GLY A 311 -14.45 -19.76 9.98
CA GLY A 311 -15.09 -18.46 10.24
C GLY A 311 -15.43 -17.63 8.99
N GLY A 312 -14.81 -17.89 7.82
CA GLY A 312 -15.17 -17.31 6.52
C GLY A 312 -14.87 -15.81 6.34
N ALA A 313 -14.11 -15.19 7.24
CA ALA A 313 -13.66 -13.81 7.06
C ALA A 313 -12.80 -13.67 5.80
N ILE A 314 -12.87 -12.54 5.11
CA ILE A 314 -11.94 -12.22 4.01
C ILE A 314 -10.51 -12.22 4.58
N ALA A 315 -9.59 -12.83 3.88
CA ALA A 315 -8.22 -13.09 4.33
C ALA A 315 -7.21 -12.56 3.31
N GLY A 316 -7.19 -11.23 3.15
CA GLY A 316 -6.35 -10.54 2.19
C GLY A 316 -6.85 -10.58 0.75
N GLY A 317 -6.16 -9.87 -0.12
CA GLY A 317 -6.45 -9.72 -1.54
C GLY A 317 -5.80 -10.80 -2.41
N THR A 318 -6.37 -11.00 -3.59
CA THR A 318 -5.82 -11.85 -4.67
C THR A 318 -5.43 -11.04 -5.90
N ALA A 319 -5.72 -9.74 -5.90
CA ALA A 319 -5.40 -8.80 -6.96
C ALA A 319 -3.98 -8.21 -6.81
N ARG A 320 -3.47 -7.67 -7.91
CA ARG A 320 -2.28 -6.80 -7.93
C ARG A 320 -2.72 -5.37 -8.20
N LEU A 321 -1.91 -4.37 -7.88
CA LEU A 321 -2.30 -2.96 -8.10
C LEU A 321 -2.75 -2.67 -9.54
N SER A 322 -2.10 -3.26 -10.57
CA SER A 322 -2.53 -3.10 -11.95
C SER A 322 -3.91 -3.69 -12.23
N ASP A 323 -4.30 -4.78 -11.55
CA ASP A 323 -5.64 -5.35 -11.65
C ASP A 323 -6.69 -4.43 -11.00
N GLU A 324 -6.35 -3.79 -9.88
CA GLU A 324 -7.21 -2.81 -9.21
C GLU A 324 -7.42 -1.57 -10.07
N ILE A 325 -6.34 -1.00 -10.64
CA ILE A 325 -6.44 0.11 -11.60
C ILE A 325 -7.39 -0.26 -12.73
N LYS A 326 -7.16 -1.42 -13.36
CA LYS A 326 -8.01 -1.89 -14.46
C LYS A 326 -9.48 -2.00 -14.03
N ARG A 327 -9.77 -2.60 -12.89
CA ARG A 327 -11.14 -2.76 -12.36
C ARG A 327 -11.81 -1.42 -12.10
N MET A 328 -11.16 -0.53 -11.34
CA MET A 328 -11.73 0.75 -10.93
C MET A 328 -11.92 1.72 -12.10
N VAL A 329 -10.97 1.76 -13.03
CA VAL A 329 -11.08 2.63 -14.22
C VAL A 329 -12.13 2.08 -15.19
N THR A 330 -12.16 0.76 -15.44
CA THR A 330 -13.11 0.15 -16.38
C THR A 330 -14.55 0.28 -15.90
N CYS A 331 -14.83 0.15 -14.60
CA CYS A 331 -16.18 0.35 -14.05
C CYS A 331 -16.56 1.82 -13.85
N GLY A 332 -15.63 2.77 -14.08
CA GLY A 332 -15.85 4.19 -13.94
C GLY A 332 -15.83 4.71 -12.50
N ALA A 333 -15.35 3.91 -11.54
CA ALA A 333 -15.20 4.32 -10.15
C ALA A 333 -14.09 5.37 -9.96
N THR A 334 -13.04 5.32 -10.79
CA THR A 334 -11.97 6.33 -10.81
C THR A 334 -11.54 6.62 -12.25
N THR A 335 -10.86 7.76 -12.44
CA THR A 335 -10.11 8.00 -13.68
C THR A 335 -8.72 7.36 -13.59
N MET A 336 -8.06 7.19 -14.74
CA MET A 336 -6.67 6.70 -14.76
C MET A 336 -5.72 7.63 -13.97
N GLU A 337 -5.93 8.93 -14.07
CA GLU A 337 -5.16 9.95 -13.36
C GLU A 337 -5.31 9.84 -11.84
N GLN A 338 -6.53 9.60 -11.35
CA GLN A 338 -6.81 9.38 -9.93
C GLN A 338 -6.16 8.09 -9.42
N ALA A 339 -6.31 7.00 -10.19
CA ALA A 339 -5.74 5.70 -9.84
C ALA A 339 -4.20 5.73 -9.79
N VAL A 340 -3.55 6.35 -10.80
CA VAL A 340 -2.09 6.53 -10.80
C VAL A 340 -1.63 7.35 -9.60
N ARG A 341 -2.31 8.44 -9.28
CA ARG A 341 -1.99 9.25 -8.09
C ARG A 341 -2.08 8.42 -6.82
N ALA A 342 -3.14 7.62 -6.66
CA ALA A 342 -3.36 6.76 -5.50
C ALA A 342 -2.35 5.60 -5.39
N CYS A 343 -1.74 5.19 -6.51
CA CYS A 343 -0.76 4.10 -6.54
C CYS A 343 0.71 4.58 -6.66
N VAL A 344 0.98 5.88 -6.82
CA VAL A 344 2.36 6.39 -7.01
C VAL A 344 2.65 7.55 -6.05
N ALA A 345 2.13 8.75 -6.32
CA ALA A 345 2.50 9.93 -5.53
C ALA A 345 1.97 9.87 -4.09
N ALA A 346 0.76 9.37 -3.88
CA ALA A 346 0.16 9.31 -2.55
C ALA A 346 0.90 8.33 -1.61
N PRO A 347 1.18 7.06 -1.98
CA PRO A 347 1.95 6.16 -1.13
C PRO A 347 3.40 6.63 -0.92
N ALA A 348 4.05 7.21 -1.95
CA ALA A 348 5.37 7.80 -1.82
C ALA A 348 5.38 8.94 -0.78
N ALA A 349 4.41 9.86 -0.88
CA ALA A 349 4.27 10.96 0.08
C ALA A 349 3.95 10.46 1.49
N ALA A 350 3.05 9.46 1.65
CA ALA A 350 2.70 8.88 2.94
C ALA A 350 3.91 8.33 3.69
N LEU A 351 4.85 7.71 2.97
CA LEU A 351 6.06 7.11 3.55
C LEU A 351 7.30 8.02 3.48
N GLY A 352 7.21 9.20 2.85
CA GLY A 352 8.37 10.08 2.62
C GLY A 352 9.42 9.44 1.71
N ILE A 353 8.96 8.72 0.71
CA ILE A 353 9.79 8.13 -0.33
C ILE A 353 9.84 9.09 -1.52
N ASP A 354 10.99 9.26 -2.11
CA ASP A 354 11.20 10.05 -3.33
C ASP A 354 11.83 9.20 -4.45
N SER A 355 12.08 9.79 -5.60
CA SER A 355 12.67 9.11 -6.76
C SER A 355 14.13 8.66 -6.56
N SER A 356 14.75 8.92 -5.42
CA SER A 356 16.07 8.36 -5.08
C SER A 356 15.99 6.91 -4.60
N ALA A 357 14.78 6.46 -4.21
CA ALA A 357 14.56 5.07 -3.82
C ALA A 357 14.57 4.17 -5.06
N CYS A 358 15.22 3.02 -4.94
CA CYS A 358 15.37 2.04 -6.02
C CYS A 358 13.98 1.61 -6.57
N GLY A 359 13.83 1.63 -7.87
CA GLY A 359 12.59 1.26 -8.55
C GLY A 359 11.49 2.34 -8.53
N VAL A 360 11.69 3.47 -7.85
CA VAL A 360 10.67 4.52 -7.73
C VAL A 360 10.86 5.60 -8.79
N THR A 361 9.82 5.84 -9.57
CA THR A 361 9.69 6.99 -10.47
C THR A 361 8.43 7.77 -10.08
N ILE A 362 8.55 9.05 -9.78
CA ILE A 362 7.39 9.92 -9.50
C ILE A 362 7.24 10.94 -10.63
N GLU A 363 8.33 11.57 -10.99
CA GLU A 363 8.44 12.49 -12.14
C GLU A 363 9.38 11.89 -13.19
N TRP A 364 9.15 12.24 -14.44
CA TRP A 364 10.00 11.81 -15.54
C TRP A 364 11.21 12.75 -15.70
N THR A 365 12.38 12.24 -15.42
CA THR A 365 13.62 13.01 -15.50
C THR A 365 14.49 12.51 -16.66
N VAL A 366 14.75 13.38 -17.64
CA VAL A 366 15.68 13.06 -18.73
C VAL A 366 17.08 12.82 -18.16
N GLY A 367 17.71 11.74 -18.58
CA GLY A 367 19.00 11.28 -18.09
C GLY A 367 18.90 10.22 -16.97
N GLU A 368 17.73 9.90 -16.48
CA GLU A 368 17.50 8.84 -15.49
C GLU A 368 16.94 7.56 -16.12
N ARG A 369 17.02 6.44 -15.39
CA ARG A 369 16.45 5.14 -15.76
C ARG A 369 15.10 4.97 -15.08
N PRO A 370 13.97 5.17 -15.78
CA PRO A 370 12.66 5.11 -15.14
C PRO A 370 12.21 3.67 -14.88
N SER A 371 11.39 3.52 -13.85
CA SER A 371 10.52 2.37 -13.65
C SER A 371 9.12 2.73 -14.08
N PHE A 372 8.50 1.95 -14.98
CA PHE A 372 7.22 2.30 -15.56
C PHE A 372 6.44 1.10 -16.09
N ILE A 373 5.17 1.33 -16.35
CA ILE A 373 4.25 0.38 -16.98
C ILE A 373 3.72 1.00 -18.26
N HIS A 374 3.66 0.19 -19.31
CA HIS A 374 2.90 0.47 -20.51
C HIS A 374 1.62 -0.37 -20.49
N PHE A 375 0.45 0.28 -20.47
CA PHE A 375 -0.86 -0.33 -20.55
C PHE A 375 -1.45 -0.17 -21.95
N THR A 376 -2.20 -1.18 -22.42
CA THR A 376 -3.04 -1.06 -23.61
C THR A 376 -4.25 -0.14 -23.35
N ASP A 377 -5.08 0.12 -24.37
CA ASP A 377 -6.35 0.83 -24.20
C ASP A 377 -7.32 0.09 -23.29
N GLU A 378 -7.25 -1.25 -23.26
CA GLU A 378 -8.05 -2.11 -22.40
C GLU A 378 -7.47 -2.22 -20.99
N LEU A 379 -6.43 -1.47 -20.70
CA LEU A 379 -5.69 -1.45 -19.41
C LEU A 379 -5.04 -2.80 -19.07
N ASP A 380 -4.69 -3.59 -20.08
CA ASP A 380 -3.80 -4.74 -19.90
C ASP A 380 -2.35 -4.29 -19.84
N VAL A 381 -1.57 -4.90 -18.96
CA VAL A 381 -0.13 -4.64 -18.85
C VAL A 381 0.59 -5.20 -20.07
N ALA A 382 1.06 -4.32 -20.96
CA ALA A 382 1.79 -4.68 -22.17
C ALA A 382 3.29 -4.85 -21.90
N GLU A 383 3.92 -3.88 -21.25
CA GLU A 383 5.33 -3.91 -20.88
C GLU A 383 5.52 -3.37 -19.46
N VAL A 384 6.51 -3.89 -18.76
CA VAL A 384 6.96 -3.40 -17.47
C VAL A 384 8.47 -3.18 -17.51
N TRP A 385 8.88 -2.01 -17.06
CA TRP A 385 10.27 -1.61 -16.96
C TRP A 385 10.62 -1.25 -15.53
N ARG A 386 11.78 -1.69 -15.06
CA ARG A 386 12.31 -1.32 -13.75
C ARG A 386 13.76 -0.84 -13.93
N GLU A 387 14.03 0.40 -13.53
CA GLU A 387 15.35 1.04 -13.61
C GLU A 387 15.99 0.93 -15.01
N GLY A 388 15.15 1.17 -16.04
CA GLY A 388 15.58 1.13 -17.44
C GLY A 388 15.68 -0.27 -18.04
N GLU A 389 15.36 -1.33 -17.29
CA GLU A 389 15.38 -2.70 -17.78
C GLU A 389 13.95 -3.27 -17.95
N THR A 390 13.71 -3.97 -19.06
CA THR A 390 12.43 -4.64 -19.30
C THR A 390 12.36 -5.90 -18.46
N ILE A 391 11.29 -6.04 -17.66
CA ILE A 391 11.05 -7.22 -16.82
C ILE A 391 9.81 -8.01 -17.26
N ARG A 392 9.01 -7.46 -18.19
CA ARG A 392 7.90 -8.11 -18.89
C ARG A 392 7.68 -7.48 -20.26
#